data_823aa1adb342d1c04b6f82810b4b3e08
#
_entry.id   823aa1adb342d1c04b6f82810b4b3e08
#
_cell.length_a   1.000
_cell.length_b   1.000
_cell.length_c   1.000
_cell.angle_alpha   90.00
_cell.angle_beta   90.00
_cell.angle_gamma   90.00
#
_symmetry.space_group_name_H-M   'P 1'
#
loop_
_entity.id
_entity.type
_entity.pdbx_description
1 polymer ?
#
loop_
_entity_poly.entity_id
_entity_poly.type
_entity_poly.pdbx_seq_one_letter_code
_entity_poly.pdbx_strand_id
1 'polypeptide(L)'
;MKRVLSVLVASVLMLTMLTACGSKTDKALLGKWTCEMDFGSYLNEGLATEPEIAEYMAVDDFILEIELYLNEDGTYKMTADTTANMASYEAVKAELTAGMEAYLTAAAAEYEMTLEDILAASETTIEEMMDESFSVDMYYDIIDEMESEGKFEAADGKLFMSDGLEYEIDKNVYETYTLNGNTLTITGDSAGTTDGMYPMEFKK
;
A
#
# COMPACT_ATOMS: atom_id res chain seq x y z
N MET A 1 -39.41 36.52 36.07
CA MET A 1 -38.23 35.66 36.26
C MET A 1 -38.33 34.28 35.58
N LYS A 2 -39.45 33.53 35.68
CA LYS A 2 -39.58 32.19 35.07
C LYS A 2 -39.52 32.16 33.53
N ARG A 3 -39.98 33.24 32.83
CA ARG A 3 -39.95 33.31 31.35
C ARG A 3 -38.57 33.61 30.76
N VAL A 4 -37.69 34.29 31.52
CA VAL A 4 -36.32 34.60 31.07
C VAL A 4 -35.43 33.36 31.19
N LEU A 5 -35.67 32.55 32.24
CA LEU A 5 -34.92 31.32 32.46
C LEU A 5 -35.20 30.25 31.38
N SER A 6 -36.48 30.18 30.88
CA SER A 6 -36.82 29.21 29.83
C SER A 6 -36.25 29.59 28.44
N VAL A 7 -36.08 30.90 28.16
CA VAL A 7 -35.43 31.34 26.90
C VAL A 7 -33.91 31.07 26.94
N LEU A 8 -33.29 31.25 28.10
CA LEU A 8 -31.84 30.99 28.28
C LEU A 8 -31.51 29.49 28.16
N VAL A 9 -32.37 28.61 28.73
CA VAL A 9 -32.18 27.16 28.60
C VAL A 9 -32.44 26.68 27.18
N ALA A 10 -33.42 27.25 26.47
CA ALA A 10 -33.69 26.93 25.07
C ALA A 10 -32.55 27.38 24.13
N SER A 11 -31.93 28.55 24.39
CA SER A 11 -30.80 29.02 23.60
C SER A 11 -29.53 28.23 23.83
N VAL A 12 -29.28 27.76 25.05
CA VAL A 12 -28.14 26.88 25.35
C VAL A 12 -28.31 25.49 24.70
N LEU A 13 -29.55 24.94 24.71
CA LEU A 13 -29.86 23.69 24.02
C LEU A 13 -29.80 23.81 22.50
N MET A 14 -30.16 24.97 21.90
CA MET A 14 -29.96 25.17 20.45
C MET A 14 -28.49 25.36 20.07
N LEU A 15 -27.66 25.98 20.91
CA LEU A 15 -26.23 26.08 20.65
C LEU A 15 -25.51 24.72 20.72
N THR A 16 -25.99 23.80 21.55
CA THR A 16 -25.42 22.45 21.62
C THR A 16 -25.88 21.57 20.46
N MET A 17 -26.99 21.89 19.77
CA MET A 17 -27.40 21.13 18.59
C MET A 17 -26.73 21.62 17.29
N LEU A 18 -26.18 22.84 17.26
CA LEU A 18 -25.48 23.37 16.09
C LEU A 18 -24.01 22.88 16.00
N THR A 19 -23.49 22.27 17.06
CA THR A 19 -22.17 21.63 17.04
C THR A 19 -22.22 20.13 16.71
N ALA A 20 -23.40 19.56 16.43
CA ALA A 20 -23.60 18.13 16.21
C ALA A 20 -23.75 17.71 14.74
N CYS A 21 -23.49 18.61 13.79
CA CYS A 21 -23.52 18.33 12.35
C CYS A 21 -22.14 18.41 11.67
N GLY A 22 -21.08 18.14 12.40
CA GLY A 22 -19.80 17.75 11.80
C GLY A 22 -19.68 16.24 11.98
N SER A 23 -19.38 15.51 10.92
CA SER A 23 -18.98 14.11 11.03
C SER A 23 -17.84 14.06 12.05
N LYS A 24 -18.11 13.47 13.21
CA LYS A 24 -17.10 13.34 14.25
C LYS A 24 -16.21 12.18 13.81
N THR A 25 -15.22 12.48 12.97
CA THR A 25 -14.12 11.57 12.76
C THR A 25 -13.61 11.12 14.12
N ASP A 26 -13.55 9.83 14.35
CA ASP A 26 -13.05 9.28 15.59
C ASP A 26 -11.62 9.78 15.78
N LYS A 27 -11.36 10.55 16.83
CA LYS A 27 -10.02 11.10 17.09
C LYS A 27 -8.95 10.01 17.23
N ALA A 28 -9.36 8.79 17.55
CA ALA A 28 -8.47 7.65 17.62
C ALA A 28 -7.89 7.25 16.25
N LEU A 29 -8.59 7.59 15.14
CA LEU A 29 -8.08 7.39 13.77
C LEU A 29 -6.98 8.37 13.39
N LEU A 30 -6.95 9.56 13.99
CA LEU A 30 -6.01 10.61 13.59
C LEU A 30 -4.56 10.23 13.88
N GLY A 31 -3.66 10.58 12.98
CA GLY A 31 -2.21 10.41 13.10
C GLY A 31 -1.63 9.51 12.02
N LYS A 32 -0.40 9.08 12.23
CA LYS A 32 0.34 8.21 11.33
C LYS A 32 0.01 6.74 11.64
N TRP A 33 -0.22 5.98 10.60
CA TRP A 33 -0.41 4.54 10.59
C TRP A 33 0.55 3.89 9.62
N THR A 34 1.06 2.69 9.92
CA THR A 34 2.00 1.97 9.08
C THR A 34 1.47 0.56 8.81
N CYS A 35 1.47 0.14 7.55
CA CYS A 35 1.12 -1.20 7.10
C CYS A 35 2.32 -1.82 6.37
N GLU A 36 2.61 -3.08 6.63
CA GLU A 36 3.58 -3.87 5.87
C GLU A 36 2.82 -4.79 4.91
N MET A 37 3.17 -4.74 3.62
CA MET A 37 2.59 -5.59 2.59
C MET A 37 3.65 -6.52 2.01
N ASP A 38 3.33 -7.81 1.97
CA ASP A 38 4.19 -8.84 1.37
C ASP A 38 3.97 -8.92 -0.15
N PHE A 39 4.87 -8.28 -0.89
CA PHE A 39 4.94 -8.37 -2.35
C PHE A 39 5.74 -9.58 -2.84
N GLY A 40 6.55 -10.21 -1.98
CA GLY A 40 7.31 -11.41 -2.31
C GLY A 40 6.39 -12.57 -2.69
N SER A 41 5.32 -12.77 -1.96
CA SER A 41 4.30 -13.77 -2.28
C SER A 41 3.68 -13.52 -3.66
N TYR A 42 3.39 -12.27 -4.02
CA TYR A 42 2.83 -11.91 -5.32
C TYR A 42 3.84 -12.15 -6.47
N LEU A 43 5.11 -11.80 -6.28
CA LEU A 43 6.16 -12.11 -7.24
C LEU A 43 6.33 -13.62 -7.43
N ASN A 44 6.33 -14.39 -6.34
CA ASN A 44 6.46 -15.84 -6.39
C ASN A 44 5.27 -16.52 -7.10
N GLU A 45 4.05 -16.00 -6.97
CA GLU A 45 2.90 -16.47 -7.74
C GLU A 45 3.10 -16.25 -9.25
N GLY A 46 3.64 -15.10 -9.64
CA GLY A 46 4.01 -14.80 -11.03
C GLY A 46 5.09 -15.76 -11.55
N LEU A 47 6.14 -15.96 -10.78
CA LEU A 47 7.25 -16.88 -11.13
C LEU A 47 6.80 -18.34 -11.20
N ALA A 48 5.80 -18.74 -10.40
CA ALA A 48 5.27 -20.12 -10.40
C ALA A 48 4.64 -20.54 -11.74
N THR A 49 4.36 -19.58 -12.63
CA THR A 49 3.90 -19.89 -14.00
C THR A 49 5.01 -20.48 -14.87
N GLU A 50 6.28 -20.28 -14.49
CA GLU A 50 7.48 -20.76 -15.16
C GLU A 50 8.31 -21.65 -14.20
N PRO A 51 7.92 -22.93 -13.99
CA PRO A 51 8.48 -23.77 -12.94
C PRO A 51 10.00 -23.95 -12.99
N GLU A 52 10.60 -23.92 -14.19
CA GLU A 52 12.04 -24.06 -14.39
C GLU A 52 12.80 -22.83 -13.85
N ILE A 53 12.20 -21.66 -13.91
CA ILE A 53 12.76 -20.41 -13.40
C ILE A 53 12.46 -20.27 -11.90
N ALA A 54 11.25 -20.62 -11.47
CA ALA A 54 10.82 -20.52 -10.10
C ALA A 54 11.69 -21.30 -9.10
N GLU A 55 12.32 -22.41 -9.55
CA GLU A 55 13.26 -23.18 -8.72
C GLU A 55 14.49 -22.36 -8.29
N TYR A 56 14.87 -21.36 -9.08
CA TYR A 56 16.08 -20.55 -8.87
C TYR A 56 15.80 -19.13 -8.40
N MET A 57 14.62 -18.58 -8.69
CA MET A 57 14.29 -17.15 -8.53
C MET A 57 13.21 -16.89 -7.47
N ALA A 58 13.00 -17.80 -6.50
CA ALA A 58 12.09 -17.52 -5.40
C ALA A 58 12.60 -16.34 -4.55
N VAL A 59 11.69 -15.46 -4.18
CA VAL A 59 11.96 -14.28 -3.33
C VAL A 59 11.46 -14.59 -1.92
N ASP A 60 12.34 -14.45 -0.92
CA ASP A 60 11.99 -14.75 0.47
C ASP A 60 11.15 -13.63 1.10
N ASP A 61 11.60 -12.39 1.03
CA ASP A 61 10.98 -11.24 1.67
C ASP A 61 11.01 -9.99 0.77
N PHE A 62 9.88 -9.66 0.13
CA PHE A 62 9.70 -8.35 -0.48
C PHE A 62 8.58 -7.60 0.26
N ILE A 63 8.94 -7.01 1.38
CA ILE A 63 8.01 -6.25 2.22
C ILE A 63 8.07 -4.78 1.85
N LEU A 64 6.91 -4.19 1.54
CA LEU A 64 6.75 -2.76 1.34
C LEU A 64 5.98 -2.15 2.52
N GLU A 65 6.53 -1.10 3.10
CA GLU A 65 5.91 -0.29 4.14
C GLU A 65 5.07 0.82 3.51
N ILE A 66 3.79 0.88 3.89
CA ILE A 66 2.86 1.94 3.49
C ILE A 66 2.54 2.78 4.71
N GLU A 67 2.69 4.08 4.59
CA GLU A 67 2.35 5.06 5.62
C GLU A 67 1.04 5.77 5.26
N LEU A 68 0.05 5.70 6.14
CA LEU A 68 -1.21 6.45 6.05
C LEU A 68 -1.26 7.52 7.12
N TYR A 69 -1.38 8.76 6.71
CA TYR A 69 -1.56 9.92 7.58
C TYR A 69 -3.02 10.39 7.53
N LEU A 70 -3.70 10.38 8.66
CA LEU A 70 -5.05 10.94 8.83
C LEU A 70 -4.95 12.20 9.68
N ASN A 71 -5.16 13.37 9.08
CA ASN A 71 -4.90 14.66 9.71
C ASN A 71 -6.15 15.25 10.39
N GLU A 72 -5.93 16.11 11.39
CA GLU A 72 -7.00 16.77 12.14
C GLU A 72 -7.85 17.71 11.27
N ASP A 73 -7.31 18.21 10.17
CA ASP A 73 -8.00 19.09 9.22
C ASP A 73 -8.90 18.34 8.22
N GLY A 74 -8.98 17.01 8.32
CA GLY A 74 -9.78 16.17 7.45
C GLY A 74 -9.09 15.83 6.14
N THR A 75 -7.77 16.02 6.05
CA THR A 75 -6.96 15.55 4.91
C THR A 75 -6.27 14.23 5.23
N TYR A 76 -5.99 13.44 4.19
CA TYR A 76 -5.13 12.26 4.31
C TYR A 76 -3.99 12.32 3.31
N LYS A 77 -2.93 11.57 3.62
CA LYS A 77 -1.87 11.22 2.70
C LYS A 77 -1.50 9.75 2.91
N MET A 78 -1.41 9.00 1.83
CA MET A 78 -0.83 7.67 1.81
C MET A 78 0.45 7.72 0.97
N THR A 79 1.53 7.12 1.45
CA THR A 79 2.81 7.10 0.77
C THR A 79 3.56 5.80 1.03
N ALA A 80 4.27 5.32 0.04
CA ALA A 80 5.18 4.19 0.11
C ALA A 80 6.62 4.57 -0.30
N ASP A 81 6.90 5.86 -0.59
CA ASP A 81 8.25 6.34 -0.88
C ASP A 81 9.07 6.43 0.41
N THR A 82 9.61 5.31 0.84
CA THR A 82 10.44 5.21 2.05
C THR A 82 11.83 4.66 1.73
N THR A 83 12.82 5.06 2.55
CA THR A 83 14.17 4.47 2.43
C THR A 83 14.16 2.96 2.71
N ALA A 84 13.23 2.48 3.54
CA ALA A 84 13.08 1.06 3.85
C ALA A 84 12.62 0.28 2.61
N ASN A 85 11.65 0.81 1.85
CA ASN A 85 11.14 0.18 0.65
C ASN A 85 12.21 0.12 -0.47
N MET A 86 12.98 1.19 -0.65
CA MET A 86 14.10 1.16 -1.58
C MET A 86 15.15 0.11 -1.18
N ALA A 87 15.46 -0.02 0.12
CA ALA A 87 16.38 -1.04 0.60
C ALA A 87 15.82 -2.46 0.40
N SER A 88 14.52 -2.65 0.56
CA SER A 88 13.83 -3.92 0.27
C SER A 88 13.90 -4.25 -1.23
N TYR A 89 13.62 -3.29 -2.12
CA TYR A 89 13.76 -3.44 -3.56
C TYR A 89 15.19 -3.87 -3.97
N GLU A 90 16.21 -3.17 -3.46
CA GLU A 90 17.61 -3.48 -3.77
C GLU A 90 17.99 -4.90 -3.30
N ALA A 91 17.52 -5.33 -2.14
CA ALA A 91 17.74 -6.68 -1.63
C ALA A 91 17.12 -7.74 -2.54
N VAL A 92 15.85 -7.57 -2.93
CA VAL A 92 15.14 -8.47 -3.83
C VAL A 92 15.79 -8.51 -5.20
N LYS A 93 16.20 -7.36 -5.74
CA LYS A 93 16.91 -7.31 -7.03
C LYS A 93 18.21 -8.12 -7.00
N ALA A 94 18.97 -8.01 -5.91
CA ALA A 94 20.20 -8.80 -5.74
C ALA A 94 19.90 -10.31 -5.65
N GLU A 95 18.83 -10.70 -4.97
CA GLU A 95 18.39 -12.09 -4.85
C GLU A 95 17.96 -12.67 -6.20
N LEU A 96 17.11 -11.95 -6.94
CA LEU A 96 16.69 -12.31 -8.29
C LEU A 96 17.89 -12.39 -9.27
N THR A 97 18.86 -11.48 -9.15
CA THR A 97 20.09 -11.49 -9.95
C THR A 97 20.90 -12.77 -9.71
N ALA A 98 21.07 -13.16 -8.44
CA ALA A 98 21.76 -14.39 -8.08
C ALA A 98 21.00 -15.64 -8.57
N GLY A 99 19.68 -15.63 -8.47
CA GLY A 99 18.81 -16.69 -9.00
C GLY A 99 18.92 -16.83 -10.53
N MET A 100 18.91 -15.74 -11.26
CA MET A 100 19.09 -15.72 -12.72
C MET A 100 20.46 -16.28 -13.13
N GLU A 101 21.52 -15.90 -12.40
CA GLU A 101 22.86 -16.46 -12.62
C GLU A 101 22.89 -17.98 -12.43
N ALA A 102 22.26 -18.48 -11.36
CA ALA A 102 22.17 -19.89 -11.07
C ALA A 102 21.39 -20.65 -12.15
N TYR A 103 20.23 -20.11 -12.57
CA TYR A 103 19.41 -20.67 -13.64
C TYR A 103 20.18 -20.77 -14.97
N LEU A 104 20.78 -19.66 -15.41
CA LEU A 104 21.54 -19.65 -16.67
C LEU A 104 22.77 -20.55 -16.62
N THR A 105 23.41 -20.67 -15.46
CA THR A 105 24.55 -21.61 -15.26
C THR A 105 24.08 -23.06 -15.40
N ALA A 106 22.94 -23.41 -14.82
CA ALA A 106 22.36 -24.76 -14.94
C ALA A 106 21.96 -25.05 -16.39
N ALA A 107 21.30 -24.11 -17.05
CA ALA A 107 20.90 -24.23 -18.46
C ALA A 107 22.14 -24.38 -19.39
N ALA A 108 23.21 -23.60 -19.16
CA ALA A 108 24.46 -23.71 -19.92
C ALA A 108 25.07 -25.12 -19.84
N ALA A 109 25.09 -25.70 -18.64
CA ALA A 109 25.65 -27.03 -18.41
C ALA A 109 24.91 -28.13 -19.19
N GLU A 110 23.62 -28.02 -19.47
CA GLU A 110 22.86 -28.96 -20.28
C GLU A 110 23.33 -29.01 -21.74
N TYR A 111 23.93 -27.93 -22.23
CA TYR A 111 24.46 -27.80 -23.59
C TYR A 111 26.01 -27.91 -23.66
N GLU A 112 26.65 -28.32 -22.57
CA GLU A 112 28.11 -28.36 -22.45
C GLU A 112 28.78 -26.97 -22.68
N MET A 113 28.07 -25.89 -22.36
CA MET A 113 28.51 -24.50 -22.45
C MET A 113 28.79 -23.92 -21.07
N THR A 114 29.50 -22.80 -21.04
CA THR A 114 29.63 -21.97 -19.83
C THR A 114 28.61 -20.84 -19.82
N LEU A 115 28.32 -20.23 -18.65
CA LEU A 115 27.52 -19.02 -18.55
C LEU A 115 28.09 -17.91 -19.45
N GLU A 116 29.43 -17.76 -19.49
CA GLU A 116 30.09 -16.74 -20.34
C GLU A 116 29.77 -16.95 -21.83
N ASP A 117 29.74 -18.22 -22.29
CA ASP A 117 29.40 -18.55 -23.66
C ASP A 117 27.95 -18.15 -24.02
N ILE A 118 27.01 -18.40 -23.08
CA ILE A 118 25.61 -18.01 -23.28
C ILE A 118 25.45 -16.49 -23.32
N LEU A 119 26.01 -15.77 -22.36
CA LEU A 119 25.95 -14.31 -22.29
C LEU A 119 26.61 -13.66 -23.51
N ALA A 120 27.76 -14.18 -23.96
CA ALA A 120 28.43 -13.71 -25.16
C ALA A 120 27.59 -13.95 -26.43
N ALA A 121 26.89 -15.09 -26.53
CA ALA A 121 26.02 -15.39 -27.67
C ALA A 121 24.74 -14.54 -27.70
N SER A 122 24.23 -14.13 -26.54
CA SER A 122 23.06 -13.25 -26.43
C SER A 122 23.41 -11.75 -26.45
N GLU A 123 24.70 -11.40 -26.45
CA GLU A 123 25.21 -10.02 -26.43
C GLU A 123 24.62 -9.19 -25.25
N THR A 124 24.38 -9.83 -24.09
CA THR A 124 23.80 -9.20 -22.91
C THR A 124 24.52 -9.63 -21.63
N THR A 125 24.23 -8.95 -20.53
CA THR A 125 24.69 -9.29 -19.19
C THR A 125 23.50 -9.63 -18.31
N ILE A 126 23.73 -10.33 -17.17
CA ILE A 126 22.69 -10.61 -16.19
C ILE A 126 22.12 -9.30 -15.63
N GLU A 127 22.97 -8.30 -15.40
CA GLU A 127 22.55 -6.98 -14.91
C GLU A 127 21.59 -6.30 -15.91
N GLU A 128 21.89 -6.30 -17.20
CA GLU A 128 21.02 -5.76 -18.23
C GLU A 128 19.68 -6.51 -18.30
N MET A 129 19.70 -7.85 -18.20
CA MET A 129 18.48 -8.67 -18.17
C MET A 129 17.61 -8.31 -16.94
N MET A 130 18.22 -8.11 -15.79
CA MET A 130 17.51 -7.73 -14.56
C MET A 130 17.00 -6.29 -14.62
N ASP A 131 17.77 -5.36 -15.17
CA ASP A 131 17.33 -3.98 -15.36
C ASP A 131 16.13 -3.87 -16.35
N GLU A 132 16.04 -4.78 -17.31
CA GLU A 132 14.91 -4.86 -18.24
C GLU A 132 13.66 -5.49 -17.57
N SER A 133 13.84 -6.51 -16.71
CA SER A 133 12.76 -7.29 -16.13
C SER A 133 12.30 -6.78 -14.75
N PHE A 134 13.20 -6.19 -13.97
CA PHE A 134 12.96 -5.68 -12.61
C PHE A 134 13.69 -4.34 -12.42
N SER A 135 13.25 -3.34 -13.20
CA SER A 135 13.87 -2.02 -13.22
C SER A 135 13.47 -1.17 -12.00
N VAL A 136 14.32 -0.18 -11.69
CA VAL A 136 13.99 0.83 -10.69
C VAL A 136 12.76 1.68 -11.09
N ASP A 137 12.54 1.88 -12.40
CA ASP A 137 11.36 2.60 -12.89
C ASP A 137 10.09 1.81 -12.60
N MET A 138 10.10 0.47 -12.77
CA MET A 138 8.97 -0.39 -12.38
C MET A 138 8.70 -0.32 -10.86
N TYR A 139 9.75 -0.25 -10.04
CA TYR A 139 9.59 -0.04 -8.60
C TYR A 139 8.90 1.29 -8.30
N TYR A 140 9.32 2.39 -8.94
CA TYR A 140 8.66 3.68 -8.75
C TYR A 140 7.22 3.70 -9.25
N ASP A 141 6.93 3.01 -10.36
CA ASP A 141 5.55 2.88 -10.85
C ASP A 141 4.64 2.19 -9.79
N ILE A 142 5.14 1.14 -9.12
CA ILE A 142 4.43 0.47 -8.02
C ILE A 142 4.23 1.43 -6.84
N ILE A 143 5.27 2.19 -6.44
CA ILE A 143 5.19 3.16 -5.36
C ILE A 143 4.19 4.27 -5.68
N ASP A 144 4.22 4.82 -6.89
CA ASP A 144 3.32 5.88 -7.35
C ASP A 144 1.85 5.44 -7.35
N GLU A 145 1.58 4.16 -7.68
CA GLU A 145 0.21 3.60 -7.61
C GLU A 145 -0.31 3.47 -6.17
N MET A 146 0.59 3.38 -5.20
CA MET A 146 0.25 3.33 -3.76
C MET A 146 0.15 4.71 -3.13
N GLU A 147 0.61 5.76 -3.81
CA GLU A 147 0.55 7.12 -3.29
C GLU A 147 -0.80 7.74 -3.57
N SER A 148 -1.36 8.35 -2.55
CA SER A 148 -2.58 9.14 -2.71
C SER A 148 -2.68 10.20 -1.63
N GLU A 149 -3.35 11.31 -1.95
CA GLU A 149 -3.70 12.35 -0.98
C GLU A 149 -5.09 12.90 -1.29
N GLY A 150 -5.77 13.38 -0.26
CA GLY A 150 -7.10 13.94 -0.44
C GLY A 150 -7.75 14.33 0.87
N LYS A 151 -9.07 14.42 0.83
CA LYS A 151 -9.91 14.63 2.01
C LYS A 151 -10.45 13.29 2.49
N PHE A 152 -10.63 13.16 3.81
CA PHE A 152 -11.28 11.98 4.36
C PHE A 152 -12.35 12.34 5.38
N GLU A 153 -13.32 11.43 5.52
CA GLU A 153 -14.27 11.37 6.61
C GLU A 153 -14.43 9.93 7.07
N ALA A 154 -14.62 9.73 8.36
CA ALA A 154 -14.86 8.42 8.92
C ALA A 154 -16.14 8.42 9.78
N ALA A 155 -17.04 7.49 9.51
CA ALA A 155 -18.30 7.32 10.23
C ALA A 155 -18.79 5.88 10.14
N ASP A 156 -19.29 5.33 11.24
CA ASP A 156 -19.97 4.04 11.29
C ASP A 156 -19.15 2.86 10.70
N GLY A 157 -17.83 2.85 10.93
CA GLY A 157 -16.94 1.83 10.41
C GLY A 157 -16.65 1.96 8.91
N LYS A 158 -16.93 3.13 8.32
CA LYS A 158 -16.66 3.47 6.93
C LYS A 158 -15.69 4.63 6.85
N LEU A 159 -14.68 4.47 6.01
CA LEU A 159 -13.70 5.49 5.66
C LEU A 159 -14.00 5.95 4.24
N PHE A 160 -14.32 7.22 4.08
CA PHE A 160 -14.60 7.87 2.81
C PHE A 160 -13.41 8.73 2.46
N MET A 161 -12.85 8.55 1.27
CA MET A 161 -11.68 9.29 0.79
C MET A 161 -11.98 9.89 -0.58
N SER A 162 -11.42 11.08 -0.87
CA SER A 162 -11.49 11.69 -2.20
C SER A 162 -10.19 11.43 -2.96
N ASP A 163 -10.24 11.40 -4.29
CA ASP A 163 -9.09 11.18 -5.17
C ASP A 163 -8.20 12.44 -5.32
N GLY A 164 -8.25 13.36 -4.38
CA GLY A 164 -7.43 14.57 -4.35
C GLY A 164 -8.05 15.67 -3.49
N LEU A 165 -7.23 16.66 -3.13
CA LEU A 165 -7.63 17.77 -2.25
C LEU A 165 -8.70 18.68 -2.87
N GLU A 166 -8.75 18.76 -4.21
CA GLU A 166 -9.74 19.57 -4.96
C GLU A 166 -11.08 18.88 -5.13
N TYR A 167 -11.17 17.56 -4.93
CA TYR A 167 -12.41 16.82 -5.11
C TYR A 167 -13.24 16.76 -3.84
N GLU A 168 -14.56 16.63 -4.02
CA GLU A 168 -15.48 16.37 -2.92
C GLU A 168 -15.53 14.85 -2.65
N ILE A 169 -15.78 14.50 -1.39
CA ILE A 169 -15.92 13.11 -0.98
C ILE A 169 -17.20 12.50 -1.53
N ASP A 170 -17.11 11.43 -2.32
CA ASP A 170 -18.27 10.63 -2.73
C ASP A 170 -18.66 9.65 -1.61
N LYS A 171 -19.83 9.86 -1.02
CA LYS A 171 -20.36 9.00 0.06
C LYS A 171 -20.84 7.61 -0.40
N ASN A 172 -20.83 7.34 -1.71
CA ASN A 172 -21.12 6.01 -2.23
C ASN A 172 -19.86 5.14 -2.34
N VAL A 173 -18.68 5.78 -2.34
CA VAL A 173 -17.37 5.11 -2.36
C VAL A 173 -16.77 5.18 -0.97
N TYR A 174 -16.49 4.03 -0.37
CA TYR A 174 -15.92 3.94 0.97
C TYR A 174 -15.20 2.62 1.17
N GLU A 175 -14.28 2.63 2.10
CA GLU A 175 -13.67 1.42 2.65
C GLU A 175 -14.29 1.09 4.01
N THR A 176 -14.40 -0.20 4.31
CA THR A 176 -14.83 -0.65 5.63
C THR A 176 -13.63 -0.84 6.53
N TYR A 177 -13.73 -0.33 7.77
CA TYR A 177 -12.64 -0.48 8.73
C TYR A 177 -13.11 -0.91 10.11
N THR A 178 -12.16 -1.48 10.87
CA THR A 178 -12.27 -1.67 12.31
C THR A 178 -11.07 -1.05 13.02
N LEU A 179 -11.29 -0.52 14.23
CA LEU A 179 -10.24 0.07 15.05
C LEU A 179 -10.19 -0.63 16.40
N ASN A 180 -9.05 -1.28 16.70
CA ASN A 180 -8.81 -2.00 17.94
C ASN A 180 -7.52 -1.47 18.62
N GLY A 181 -7.66 -0.48 19.51
CA GLY A 181 -6.50 0.16 20.14
C GLY A 181 -5.61 0.85 19.10
N ASN A 182 -4.40 0.32 18.90
CA ASN A 182 -3.41 0.84 17.95
C ASN A 182 -3.40 0.09 16.60
N THR A 183 -4.42 -0.69 16.30
CA THR A 183 -4.56 -1.41 15.05
C THR A 183 -5.79 -0.91 14.31
N LEU A 184 -5.59 -0.39 13.10
CA LEU A 184 -6.61 -0.03 12.12
C LEU A 184 -6.60 -1.10 11.03
N THR A 185 -7.69 -1.85 10.88
CA THR A 185 -7.82 -2.84 9.82
C THR A 185 -8.82 -2.35 8.79
N ILE A 186 -8.37 -2.14 7.55
CA ILE A 186 -9.23 -1.87 6.39
C ILE A 186 -9.55 -3.21 5.75
N THR A 187 -10.84 -3.55 5.66
CA THR A 187 -11.29 -4.92 5.35
C THR A 187 -11.86 -5.08 3.94
N GLY A 188 -12.06 -3.98 3.21
CA GLY A 188 -12.57 -4.02 1.84
C GLY A 188 -13.20 -2.69 1.43
N ASP A 189 -13.46 -2.55 0.14
CA ASP A 189 -14.08 -1.37 -0.45
C ASP A 189 -15.59 -1.58 -0.76
N SER A 190 -16.30 -0.49 -1.07
CA SER A 190 -17.71 -0.50 -1.43
C SER A 190 -17.99 -1.08 -2.84
N ALA A 191 -16.99 -1.16 -3.69
CA ALA A 191 -17.08 -1.69 -5.05
C ALA A 191 -16.86 -3.20 -5.12
N GLY A 192 -16.29 -3.80 -4.06
CA GLY A 192 -15.94 -5.22 -4.01
C GLY A 192 -14.75 -5.56 -4.92
N THR A 193 -13.93 -4.57 -5.24
CA THR A 193 -12.74 -4.71 -6.11
C THR A 193 -11.49 -5.07 -5.30
N THR A 194 -11.58 -6.10 -4.50
CA THR A 194 -10.53 -6.44 -3.55
C THR A 194 -9.61 -7.52 -4.10
N ASP A 195 -8.84 -7.19 -5.09
CA ASP A 195 -7.88 -8.12 -5.68
C ASP A 195 -6.65 -8.33 -4.78
N GLY A 196 -6.85 -9.08 -3.70
CA GLY A 196 -5.74 -9.56 -2.87
C GLY A 196 -5.10 -8.57 -1.90
N MET A 197 -5.39 -7.27 -2.01
CA MET A 197 -4.80 -6.25 -1.11
C MET A 197 -5.40 -6.23 0.30
N TYR A 198 -6.63 -6.69 0.48
CA TYR A 198 -7.32 -6.70 1.78
C TYR A 198 -7.27 -8.06 2.48
N PRO A 199 -7.29 -8.09 3.80
CA PRO A 199 -7.32 -6.92 4.70
C PRO A 199 -5.97 -6.24 4.83
N MET A 200 -5.96 -4.90 4.89
CA MET A 200 -4.76 -4.11 5.23
C MET A 200 -4.76 -3.82 6.73
N GLU A 201 -3.70 -4.22 7.42
CA GLU A 201 -3.56 -4.01 8.86
C GLU A 201 -2.52 -2.93 9.16
N PHE A 202 -2.98 -1.76 9.53
CA PHE A 202 -2.15 -0.62 9.91
C PHE A 202 -1.93 -0.58 11.42
N LYS A 203 -0.71 -0.23 11.84
CA LYS A 203 -0.30 -0.05 13.24
C LYS A 203 0.17 1.38 13.51
N LYS A 204 -0.08 1.83 14.75
CA LYS A 204 0.31 3.15 15.26
C LYS A 204 1.59 3.05 16.07
#